data_e3a4b40308e24f6748e06ee71cc927d2
#
_entry.id   e3a4b40308e24f6748e06ee71cc927d2
#
_cell.length_a   1.000
_cell.length_b   1.000
_cell.length_c   1.000
_cell.angle_alpha   90.00
_cell.angle_beta   90.00
_cell.angle_gamma   90.00
#
_symmetry.space_group_name_H-M   'P 1'
#
loop_
_entity.id
_entity.type
_entity.pdbx_description
1 polymer ?
#
loop_
_entity_poly.entity_id
_entity_poly.type
_entity_poly.pdbx_seq_one_letter_code
_entity_poly.pdbx_strand_id
1 'polypeptide(L)'
;MTEPQLPDTPQTPPGSAVLSVGTDLVHIPGFSAQLEQPGSVFAQRAFTARERREARNRSEERGTNPAQHLAARWAAKESFIKAWSQAHVLCAKCRGTSTSPVILAEDVDWREIEVVTDRWDRPSLRLSGTVAHAVERSLGEEVSTPGCWPVSMSHDGDYAAAIVLHVR
;
A
#
# COMPACT_ATOMS: atom_id res chain seq x y z
N MET A 1 -8.56 -20.25 16.38
CA MET A 1 -8.14 -19.19 15.41
C MET A 1 -8.44 -17.86 16.08
N THR A 2 -7.45 -17.07 16.40
CA THR A 2 -7.61 -15.68 16.87
C THR A 2 -8.08 -14.83 15.70
N GLU A 3 -9.09 -14.00 15.91
CA GLU A 3 -9.51 -13.03 14.90
C GLU A 3 -8.36 -12.05 14.62
N PRO A 4 -8.12 -11.71 13.34
CA PRO A 4 -7.08 -10.75 12.99
C PRO A 4 -7.46 -9.36 13.51
N GLN A 5 -6.51 -8.70 14.16
CA GLN A 5 -6.68 -7.30 14.54
C GLN A 5 -6.42 -6.39 13.35
N LEU A 6 -7.38 -5.55 13.01
CA LEU A 6 -7.18 -4.50 12.02
C LEU A 6 -6.25 -3.41 12.58
N PRO A 7 -5.43 -2.79 11.74
CA PRO A 7 -4.62 -1.65 12.16
C PRO A 7 -5.51 -0.46 12.57
N ASP A 8 -4.98 0.36 13.47
CA ASP A 8 -5.63 1.63 13.80
C ASP A 8 -5.76 2.52 12.55
N THR A 9 -6.83 3.30 12.51
CA THR A 9 -7.01 4.28 11.44
C THR A 9 -5.81 5.23 11.40
N PRO A 10 -5.23 5.50 10.21
CA PRO A 10 -4.12 6.41 10.06
C PRO A 10 -4.43 7.80 10.62
N GLN A 11 -3.44 8.42 11.27
CA GLN A 11 -3.53 9.80 11.73
C GLN A 11 -3.59 10.74 10.53
N THR A 12 -4.51 11.69 10.57
CA THR A 12 -4.62 12.75 9.56
C THR A 12 -4.16 14.08 10.14
N PRO A 13 -3.58 14.99 9.33
CA PRO A 13 -3.25 16.32 9.79
C PRO A 13 -4.50 17.08 10.27
N PRO A 14 -4.38 17.97 11.29
CA PRO A 14 -5.50 18.77 11.75
C PRO A 14 -6.13 19.56 10.60
N GLY A 15 -7.46 19.52 10.49
CA GLY A 15 -8.20 20.22 9.44
C GLY A 15 -8.27 19.50 8.10
N SER A 16 -7.65 18.31 7.97
CA SER A 16 -7.75 17.51 6.75
C SER A 16 -9.15 16.90 6.59
N ALA A 17 -9.60 16.79 5.34
CA ALA A 17 -10.77 16.02 4.95
C ALA A 17 -10.32 14.64 4.43
N VAL A 18 -10.92 13.56 4.93
CA VAL A 18 -10.77 12.23 4.34
C VAL A 18 -11.67 12.12 3.13
N LEU A 19 -11.08 11.90 1.96
CA LEU A 19 -11.78 11.85 0.68
C LEU A 19 -12.07 10.43 0.22
N SER A 20 -11.21 9.48 0.57
CA SER A 20 -11.41 8.05 0.27
C SER A 20 -10.61 7.18 1.22
N VAL A 21 -10.93 5.89 1.23
CA VAL A 21 -10.26 4.88 2.06
C VAL A 21 -10.08 3.59 1.27
N GLY A 22 -8.95 2.93 1.49
CA GLY A 22 -8.71 1.56 1.03
C GLY A 22 -8.20 0.71 2.16
N THR A 23 -8.65 -0.53 2.22
CA THR A 23 -8.17 -1.53 3.18
C THR A 23 -7.87 -2.84 2.48
N ASP A 24 -6.92 -3.59 3.01
CA ASP A 24 -6.58 -4.91 2.54
C ASP A 24 -6.14 -5.81 3.68
N LEU A 25 -6.40 -7.12 3.52
CA LEU A 25 -6.06 -8.17 4.48
C LEU A 25 -5.38 -9.32 3.75
N VAL A 26 -4.17 -9.66 4.15
CA VAL A 26 -3.31 -10.69 3.54
C VAL A 26 -3.14 -11.87 4.50
N HIS A 27 -3.46 -13.08 4.05
CA HIS A 27 -3.16 -14.32 4.77
C HIS A 27 -1.69 -14.66 4.58
N ILE A 28 -0.88 -14.52 5.64
CA ILE A 28 0.58 -14.63 5.62
C ILE A 28 1.07 -16.01 5.14
N PRO A 29 0.52 -17.15 5.62
CA PRO A 29 0.96 -18.46 5.13
C PRO A 29 0.76 -18.64 3.61
N GLY A 30 -0.38 -18.24 3.08
CA GLY A 30 -0.64 -18.28 1.63
C GLY A 30 0.27 -17.37 0.83
N PHE A 31 0.55 -16.19 1.36
CA PHE A 31 1.47 -15.23 0.77
C PHE A 31 2.92 -15.74 0.78
N SER A 32 3.37 -16.37 1.89
CA SER A 32 4.69 -17.02 1.99
C SER A 32 4.85 -18.10 0.93
N ALA A 33 3.84 -18.96 0.78
CA ALA A 33 3.85 -20.02 -0.24
C ALA A 33 3.96 -19.44 -1.67
N GLN A 34 3.31 -18.32 -1.95
CA GLN A 34 3.42 -17.62 -3.24
C GLN A 34 4.83 -17.04 -3.47
N LEU A 35 5.47 -16.48 -2.43
CA LEU A 35 6.84 -15.97 -2.52
C LEU A 35 7.87 -17.09 -2.76
N GLU A 36 7.65 -18.27 -2.18
CA GLU A 36 8.54 -19.41 -2.22
C GLU A 36 8.31 -20.31 -3.43
N GLN A 37 7.28 -20.07 -4.22
CA GLN A 37 6.96 -20.86 -5.41
C GLN A 37 8.16 -20.88 -6.38
N PRO A 38 8.67 -22.06 -6.77
CA PRO A 38 9.80 -22.16 -7.67
C PRO A 38 9.57 -21.39 -8.98
N GLY A 39 10.54 -20.56 -9.37
CA GLY A 39 10.46 -19.74 -10.58
C GLY A 39 9.59 -18.48 -10.44
N SER A 40 9.02 -18.23 -9.26
CA SER A 40 8.25 -17.02 -9.01
C SER A 40 9.13 -15.77 -9.09
N VAL A 41 8.68 -14.78 -9.83
CA VAL A 41 9.28 -13.43 -9.88
C VAL A 41 8.41 -12.42 -9.13
N PHE A 42 7.44 -12.90 -8.38
CA PHE A 42 6.47 -12.05 -7.69
C PHE A 42 7.15 -11.06 -6.73
N ALA A 43 8.06 -11.53 -5.87
CA ALA A 43 8.76 -10.65 -4.94
C ALA A 43 9.54 -9.53 -5.63
N GLN A 44 10.15 -9.81 -6.80
CA GLN A 44 10.92 -8.85 -7.57
C GLN A 44 10.03 -7.83 -8.30
N ARG A 45 8.82 -8.22 -8.69
CA ARG A 45 7.85 -7.35 -9.35
C ARG A 45 7.01 -6.53 -8.38
N ALA A 46 6.73 -7.09 -7.20
CA ALA A 46 5.88 -6.46 -6.20
C ALA A 46 6.64 -5.48 -5.28
N PHE A 47 7.93 -5.73 -5.05
CA PHE A 47 8.70 -4.99 -4.05
C PHE A 47 10.02 -4.45 -4.59
N THR A 48 10.39 -3.25 -4.14
CA THR A 48 11.72 -2.69 -4.40
C THR A 48 12.81 -3.50 -3.70
N ALA A 49 14.06 -3.36 -4.16
CA ALA A 49 15.20 -3.98 -3.48
C ALA A 49 15.33 -3.52 -2.01
N ARG A 50 14.94 -2.26 -1.75
CA ARG A 50 14.92 -1.67 -0.41
C ARG A 50 13.89 -2.37 0.48
N GLU A 51 12.64 -2.49 0.05
CA GLU A 51 11.58 -3.17 0.81
C GLU A 51 11.96 -4.60 1.18
N ARG A 52 12.52 -5.35 0.21
CA ARG A 52 12.97 -6.74 0.43
C ARG A 52 14.13 -6.83 1.43
N ARG A 53 15.07 -5.89 1.37
CA ARG A 53 16.19 -5.82 2.33
C ARG A 53 15.69 -5.47 3.74
N GLU A 54 14.84 -4.46 3.85
CA GLU A 54 14.26 -4.06 5.14
C GLU A 54 13.43 -5.18 5.78
N ALA A 55 12.65 -5.92 4.99
CA ALA A 55 11.89 -7.07 5.49
C ALA A 55 12.81 -8.17 6.06
N ARG A 56 13.93 -8.46 5.41
CA ARG A 56 14.93 -9.41 5.91
C ARG A 56 15.60 -8.93 7.19
N ASN A 57 16.08 -7.69 7.21
CA ASN A 57 16.74 -7.13 8.40
C ASN A 57 15.82 -7.18 9.62
N ARG A 58 14.56 -6.77 9.47
CA ARG A 58 13.57 -6.84 10.57
C ARG A 58 13.28 -8.27 11.02
N SER A 59 13.24 -9.20 10.08
CA SER A 59 13.07 -10.62 10.38
C SER A 59 14.23 -11.15 11.22
N GLU A 60 15.47 -10.82 10.87
CA GLU A 60 16.66 -11.19 11.61
C GLU A 60 16.68 -10.57 13.02
N GLU A 61 16.38 -9.27 13.13
CA GLU A 61 16.35 -8.55 14.41
C GLU A 61 15.26 -9.06 15.38
N ARG A 62 14.13 -9.51 14.86
CA ARG A 62 12.96 -9.90 15.68
C ARG A 62 12.72 -11.40 15.76
N GLY A 63 13.53 -12.20 15.06
CA GLY A 63 13.33 -13.66 14.99
C GLY A 63 12.01 -14.05 14.32
N THR A 64 11.58 -13.31 13.30
CA THR A 64 10.30 -13.49 12.62
C THR A 64 10.47 -13.93 11.17
N ASN A 65 9.37 -14.24 10.45
CA ASN A 65 9.44 -14.58 9.03
C ASN A 65 9.44 -13.31 8.16
N PRO A 66 10.37 -13.15 7.20
CA PRO A 66 10.36 -12.03 6.26
C PRO A 66 9.02 -11.86 5.52
N ALA A 67 8.30 -12.95 5.27
CA ALA A 67 7.02 -12.94 4.57
C ALA A 67 5.96 -12.09 5.28
N GLN A 68 5.94 -12.07 6.63
CA GLN A 68 4.97 -11.22 7.36
C GLN A 68 5.22 -9.73 7.14
N HIS A 69 6.48 -9.31 7.05
CA HIS A 69 6.85 -7.92 6.79
C HIS A 69 6.56 -7.51 5.34
N LEU A 70 6.70 -8.44 4.39
CA LEU A 70 6.31 -8.22 2.99
C LEU A 70 4.79 -8.27 2.82
N ALA A 71 4.08 -9.15 3.54
CA ALA A 71 2.62 -9.21 3.51
C ALA A 71 1.97 -7.89 3.97
N ALA A 72 2.48 -7.27 5.05
CA ALA A 72 2.00 -5.97 5.49
C ALA A 72 2.24 -4.86 4.45
N ARG A 73 3.40 -4.87 3.77
CA ARG A 73 3.68 -3.94 2.66
C ARG A 73 2.78 -4.20 1.46
N TRP A 74 2.53 -5.48 1.15
CA TRP A 74 1.60 -5.84 0.08
C TRP A 74 0.19 -5.33 0.38
N ALA A 75 -0.31 -5.57 1.59
CA ALA A 75 -1.59 -5.04 2.04
C ALA A 75 -1.66 -3.51 1.90
N ALA A 76 -0.58 -2.78 2.21
CA ALA A 76 -0.54 -1.33 2.05
C ALA A 76 -0.61 -0.88 0.58
N LYS A 77 0.06 -1.58 -0.33
CA LYS A 77 0.01 -1.30 -1.78
C LYS A 77 -1.39 -1.53 -2.35
N GLU A 78 -2.01 -2.67 -2.01
CA GLU A 78 -3.38 -2.97 -2.39
C GLU A 78 -4.39 -1.96 -1.80
N SER A 79 -4.21 -1.59 -0.53
CA SER A 79 -5.03 -0.56 0.12
C SER A 79 -4.91 0.79 -0.58
N PHE A 80 -3.69 1.16 -1.01
CA PHE A 80 -3.49 2.39 -1.78
C PHE A 80 -4.25 2.35 -3.12
N ILE A 81 -4.15 1.28 -3.89
CA ILE A 81 -4.88 1.14 -5.17
C ILE A 81 -6.38 1.27 -4.95
N LYS A 82 -6.92 0.65 -3.90
CA LYS A 82 -8.35 0.74 -3.56
C LYS A 82 -8.76 2.17 -3.20
N ALA A 83 -7.97 2.86 -2.35
CA ALA A 83 -8.22 4.25 -1.99
C ALA A 83 -8.14 5.17 -3.20
N TRP A 84 -7.11 5.04 -4.04
CA TRP A 84 -6.95 5.82 -5.26
C TRP A 84 -8.10 5.59 -6.26
N SER A 85 -8.47 4.34 -6.51
CA SER A 85 -9.58 4.00 -7.39
C SER A 85 -10.89 4.65 -6.92
N GLN A 86 -11.18 4.59 -5.62
CA GLN A 86 -12.36 5.24 -5.04
C GLN A 86 -12.30 6.77 -5.21
N ALA A 87 -11.17 7.40 -4.90
CA ALA A 87 -10.97 8.84 -5.05
C ALA A 87 -11.14 9.29 -6.50
N HIS A 88 -10.59 8.52 -7.46
CA HIS A 88 -10.72 8.78 -8.89
C HIS A 88 -12.20 8.78 -9.33
N VAL A 89 -12.96 7.75 -8.95
CA VAL A 89 -14.39 7.64 -9.30
C VAL A 89 -15.19 8.80 -8.72
N LEU A 90 -14.96 9.16 -7.46
CA LEU A 90 -15.64 10.29 -6.81
C LEU A 90 -15.31 11.62 -7.50
N CYS A 91 -14.04 11.87 -7.79
CA CYS A 91 -13.57 13.07 -8.47
C CYS A 91 -14.10 13.16 -9.90
N ALA A 92 -14.06 12.05 -10.65
CA ALA A 92 -14.57 11.97 -12.03
C ALA A 92 -16.08 12.25 -12.09
N LYS A 93 -16.87 11.69 -11.17
CA LYS A 93 -18.31 11.98 -11.07
C LYS A 93 -18.59 13.46 -10.80
N CYS A 94 -17.85 14.09 -9.88
CA CYS A 94 -18.00 15.53 -9.60
C CYS A 94 -17.66 16.41 -10.81
N ARG A 95 -16.70 15.98 -11.64
CA ARG A 95 -16.25 16.71 -12.84
C ARG A 95 -17.01 16.35 -14.11
N GLY A 96 -17.87 15.33 -14.07
CA GLY A 96 -18.58 14.84 -15.26
C GLY A 96 -17.64 14.18 -16.29
N THR A 97 -16.52 13.58 -15.83
CA THR A 97 -15.52 12.92 -16.67
C THR A 97 -15.61 11.39 -16.57
N SER A 98 -14.81 10.68 -17.38
CA SER A 98 -14.77 9.23 -17.36
C SER A 98 -14.33 8.68 -16.00
N THR A 99 -15.00 7.63 -15.54
CA THR A 99 -14.65 6.86 -14.35
C THR A 99 -13.80 5.61 -14.66
N SER A 100 -13.39 5.44 -15.92
CA SER A 100 -12.51 4.35 -16.33
C SER A 100 -11.15 4.45 -15.63
N PRO A 101 -10.50 3.32 -15.32
CA PRO A 101 -9.17 3.34 -14.73
C PRO A 101 -8.17 4.16 -15.57
N VAL A 102 -7.34 4.96 -14.91
CA VAL A 102 -6.31 5.79 -15.56
C VAL A 102 -5.12 4.93 -16.02
N ILE A 103 -4.89 3.83 -15.33
CA ILE A 103 -3.91 2.79 -15.63
C ILE A 103 -4.58 1.42 -15.41
N LEU A 104 -4.33 0.47 -16.28
CA LEU A 104 -4.88 -0.88 -16.13
C LEU A 104 -4.11 -1.63 -15.03
N ALA A 105 -4.78 -2.57 -14.37
CA ALA A 105 -4.20 -3.32 -13.25
C ALA A 105 -2.93 -4.10 -13.65
N GLU A 106 -2.89 -4.62 -14.88
CA GLU A 106 -1.74 -5.32 -15.46
C GLU A 106 -0.55 -4.42 -15.77
N ASP A 107 -0.78 -3.11 -15.95
CA ASP A 107 0.25 -2.10 -16.25
C ASP A 107 0.82 -1.43 -15.01
N VAL A 108 0.30 -1.73 -13.82
CA VAL A 108 0.81 -1.18 -12.56
C VAL A 108 2.18 -1.77 -12.24
N ASP A 109 3.22 -0.94 -12.21
CA ASP A 109 4.48 -1.32 -11.57
C ASP A 109 4.36 -1.14 -10.05
N TRP A 110 4.15 -2.23 -9.34
CA TRP A 110 4.00 -2.23 -7.88
C TRP A 110 5.20 -1.67 -7.12
N ARG A 111 6.38 -1.63 -7.74
CA ARG A 111 7.58 -1.03 -7.16
C ARG A 111 7.51 0.50 -7.11
N GLU A 112 6.66 1.11 -7.94
CA GLU A 112 6.40 2.54 -7.96
C GLU A 112 5.49 3.00 -6.79
N ILE A 113 4.91 2.04 -6.05
CA ILE A 113 4.19 2.23 -4.79
C ILE A 113 5.08 1.69 -3.67
N GLU A 114 6.09 2.45 -3.24
CA GLU A 114 7.04 1.97 -2.25
C GLU A 114 6.59 2.31 -0.83
N VAL A 115 6.54 1.30 0.04
CA VAL A 115 6.37 1.51 1.48
C VAL A 115 7.72 1.80 2.10
N VAL A 116 7.90 3.00 2.61
CA VAL A 116 9.11 3.43 3.33
C VAL A 116 8.79 3.62 4.80
N THR A 117 9.75 3.32 5.68
CA THR A 117 9.62 3.54 7.10
C THR A 117 10.72 4.47 7.58
N ASP A 118 10.38 5.31 8.56
CA ASP A 118 11.37 6.16 9.22
C ASP A 118 12.11 5.38 10.34
N ARG A 119 12.98 6.09 11.08
CA ARG A 119 13.77 5.51 12.18
C ARG A 119 12.92 5.01 13.38
N TRP A 120 11.66 5.37 13.43
CA TRP A 120 10.70 4.92 14.44
C TRP A 120 9.68 3.92 13.91
N ASP A 121 9.96 3.32 12.74
CA ASP A 121 9.10 2.34 12.07
C ASP A 121 7.75 2.90 11.58
N ARG A 122 7.57 4.22 11.51
CA ARG A 122 6.35 4.81 10.99
C ARG A 122 6.32 4.68 9.46
N PRO A 123 5.27 4.06 8.89
CA PRO A 123 5.18 3.86 7.45
C PRO A 123 4.73 5.13 6.73
N SER A 124 5.17 5.26 5.49
CA SER A 124 4.64 6.20 4.51
C SER A 124 4.70 5.59 3.12
N LEU A 125 3.87 6.10 2.21
CA LEU A 125 3.88 5.69 0.81
C LEU A 125 4.68 6.69 -0.01
N ARG A 126 5.60 6.19 -0.83
CA ARG A 126 6.33 6.96 -1.83
C ARG A 126 5.90 6.49 -3.21
N LEU A 127 5.25 7.38 -3.94
CA LEU A 127 4.83 7.14 -5.31
C LEU A 127 5.89 7.64 -6.28
N SER A 128 6.07 6.96 -7.40
CA SER A 128 7.01 7.34 -8.44
C SER A 128 6.52 6.90 -9.83
N GLY A 129 7.24 7.28 -10.87
CA GLY A 129 7.06 6.80 -12.23
C GLY A 129 5.64 6.97 -12.78
N THR A 130 5.18 5.96 -13.48
CA THR A 130 3.87 5.95 -14.15
C THR A 130 2.71 6.05 -13.16
N VAL A 131 2.85 5.42 -11.98
CA VAL A 131 1.81 5.48 -10.93
C VAL A 131 1.66 6.89 -10.40
N ALA A 132 2.75 7.60 -10.05
CA ALA A 132 2.67 8.97 -9.58
C ALA A 132 2.00 9.89 -10.62
N HIS A 133 2.42 9.81 -11.88
CA HIS A 133 1.81 10.59 -12.97
C HIS A 133 0.32 10.25 -13.18
N ALA A 134 -0.06 8.97 -13.05
CA ALA A 134 -1.46 8.56 -13.18
C ALA A 134 -2.32 9.11 -12.02
N VAL A 135 -1.79 9.13 -10.80
CA VAL A 135 -2.45 9.77 -9.63
C VAL A 135 -2.66 11.25 -9.89
N GLU A 136 -1.63 11.98 -10.32
CA GLU A 136 -1.71 13.42 -10.61
C GLU A 136 -2.69 13.74 -11.74
N ARG A 137 -2.70 12.96 -12.82
CA ARG A 137 -3.66 13.13 -13.91
C ARG A 137 -5.10 12.92 -13.47
N SER A 138 -5.34 12.00 -12.53
CA SER A 138 -6.70 11.64 -12.10
C SER A 138 -7.24 12.57 -11.00
N LEU A 139 -6.38 13.02 -10.08
CA LEU A 139 -6.81 13.73 -8.87
C LEU A 139 -6.29 15.16 -8.80
N GLY A 140 -5.26 15.51 -9.56
CA GLY A 140 -4.63 16.83 -9.60
C GLY A 140 -3.16 16.80 -9.17
N GLU A 141 -2.46 17.89 -9.41
CA GLU A 141 -1.06 18.06 -9.03
C GLU A 141 -0.87 17.96 -7.51
N GLU A 142 0.33 17.56 -7.07
CA GLU A 142 0.74 17.40 -5.67
C GLU A 142 0.06 16.26 -4.89
N VAL A 143 -0.95 15.58 -5.46
CA VAL A 143 -1.64 14.46 -4.79
C VAL A 143 -0.77 13.19 -4.72
N SER A 144 0.31 13.12 -5.50
CA SER A 144 1.30 12.01 -5.42
C SER A 144 2.21 12.09 -4.18
N THR A 145 2.11 13.14 -3.35
CA THR A 145 2.95 13.31 -2.17
C THR A 145 2.53 12.39 -1.01
N PRO A 146 3.48 11.92 -0.17
CA PRO A 146 3.17 11.02 0.95
C PRO A 146 2.13 11.58 1.94
N GLY A 147 2.08 12.91 2.11
CA GLY A 147 1.13 13.56 3.01
C GLY A 147 -0.34 13.39 2.61
N CYS A 148 -0.61 13.14 1.32
CA CYS A 148 -1.96 12.90 0.82
C CYS A 148 -2.44 11.45 1.05
N TRP A 149 -1.55 10.53 1.42
CA TRP A 149 -1.81 9.09 1.54
C TRP A 149 -1.34 8.52 2.88
N PRO A 150 -1.89 8.99 4.03
CA PRO A 150 -1.60 8.37 5.32
C PRO A 150 -1.89 6.88 5.29
N VAL A 151 -0.97 6.09 5.88
CA VAL A 151 -1.05 4.63 5.89
C VAL A 151 -0.80 4.09 7.30
N SER A 152 -1.56 3.07 7.67
CA SER A 152 -1.31 2.24 8.85
C SER A 152 -1.24 0.79 8.45
N MET A 153 -0.32 0.05 9.05
CA MET A 153 -0.11 -1.38 8.79
C MET A 153 0.02 -2.13 10.09
N SER A 154 -0.50 -3.35 10.12
CA SER A 154 -0.35 -4.28 11.24
C SER A 154 -0.22 -5.70 10.73
N HIS A 155 0.34 -6.58 11.55
CA HIS A 155 0.26 -8.03 11.37
C HIS A 155 0.07 -8.68 12.74
N ASP A 156 -0.80 -9.68 12.79
CA ASP A 156 -1.07 -10.47 13.98
C ASP A 156 -1.45 -11.90 13.59
N GLY A 157 -0.83 -12.88 14.23
CA GLY A 157 -1.01 -14.28 13.88
C GLY A 157 -0.72 -14.54 12.39
N ASP A 158 -1.70 -15.08 11.70
CA ASP A 158 -1.61 -15.47 10.28
C ASP A 158 -2.03 -14.36 9.30
N TYR A 159 -2.26 -13.14 9.78
CA TYR A 159 -2.76 -12.07 8.93
C TYR A 159 -1.92 -10.80 9.02
N ALA A 160 -1.81 -10.11 7.90
CA ALA A 160 -1.33 -8.74 7.80
C ALA A 160 -2.42 -7.87 7.19
N ALA A 161 -2.58 -6.66 7.71
CA ALA A 161 -3.59 -5.73 7.25
C ALA A 161 -3.01 -4.33 7.06
N ALA A 162 -3.66 -3.55 6.21
CA ALA A 162 -3.36 -2.13 6.05
C ALA A 162 -4.61 -1.30 5.79
N ILE A 163 -4.51 -0.03 6.14
CA ILE A 163 -5.49 1.02 5.83
C ILE A 163 -4.73 2.18 5.20
N VAL A 164 -5.20 2.66 4.08
CA VAL A 164 -4.72 3.88 3.43
C VAL A 164 -5.88 4.86 3.29
N LEU A 165 -5.65 6.10 3.66
CA LEU A 165 -6.59 7.19 3.44
C LEU A 165 -6.08 8.08 2.30
N HIS A 166 -7.00 8.68 1.54
CA HIS A 166 -6.72 9.85 0.75
C HIS A 166 -7.22 11.08 1.50
N VAL A 167 -6.34 12.02 1.76
CA VAL A 167 -6.65 13.24 2.52
C VAL A 167 -6.27 14.49 1.72
N ARG A 168 -6.97 15.60 2.02
CA ARG A 168 -6.68 16.90 1.47
C ARG A 168 -6.75 17.96 2.56
#